data_b524e14cc95ad985de6932af8f465fc5
#
_entry.id   b524e14cc95ad985de6932af8f465fc5
#
_cell.length_a   1.000
_cell.length_b   1.000
_cell.length_c   1.000
_cell.angle_alpha   90.00
_cell.angle_beta   90.00
_cell.angle_gamma   90.00
#
_symmetry.space_group_name_H-M   'P 1'
#
loop_
_entity.id
_entity.type
_entity.pdbx_description
1 polymer ?
#
loop_
_entity_poly.entity_id
_entity_poly.type
_entity_poly.pdbx_seq_one_letter_code
_entity_poly.pdbx_strand_id
1 'polypeptide(L)'
;MIRSAIALTAIFAASALITPGGAWPQSDWKAPADAKTLKNPVKGIGDAKNAIATSCAACHGASGRGDGVASAALQPKPMDWSSPAVQSDTDGELFWKITNGRGAMPAWRQLPETQRWQIVNYIRTLKK
;
A
#
# COMPACT_ATOMS: atom_id res chain seq x y z
N MET A 1 35.70 -65.28 17.99
CA MET A 1 35.91 -63.87 18.24
C MET A 1 35.08 -63.09 17.20
N ILE A 2 33.88 -62.63 17.59
CA ILE A 2 32.95 -61.92 16.68
C ILE A 2 33.02 -60.48 17.06
N ARG A 3 33.50 -59.60 16.17
CA ARG A 3 33.52 -58.14 16.33
C ARG A 3 32.25 -57.57 15.75
N SER A 4 31.33 -57.18 16.63
CA SER A 4 30.14 -56.46 16.24
C SER A 4 30.51 -54.98 15.94
N ALA A 5 30.32 -54.55 14.70
CA ALA A 5 30.43 -53.17 14.30
C ALA A 5 29.08 -52.49 14.56
N ILE A 6 29.06 -51.51 15.47
CA ILE A 6 27.89 -50.65 15.72
C ILE A 6 27.94 -49.49 14.71
N ALA A 7 27.01 -49.50 13.77
CA ALA A 7 26.84 -48.37 12.83
C ALA A 7 26.06 -47.26 13.54
N LEU A 8 26.72 -46.13 13.77
CA LEU A 8 26.04 -44.89 14.22
C LEU A 8 25.35 -44.24 13.03
N THR A 9 24.03 -44.30 13.04
CA THR A 9 23.22 -43.57 12.06
C THR A 9 23.05 -42.12 12.53
N ALA A 10 23.72 -41.17 11.88
CA ALA A 10 23.56 -39.76 12.15
C ALA A 10 22.24 -39.27 11.53
N ILE A 11 21.29 -38.90 12.39
CA ILE A 11 20.03 -38.25 11.97
C ILE A 11 20.31 -36.77 11.76
N PHE A 12 20.41 -36.35 10.51
CA PHE A 12 20.43 -34.92 10.16
C PHE A 12 19.02 -34.34 10.32
N ALA A 13 18.78 -33.61 11.39
CA ALA A 13 17.60 -32.78 11.55
C ALA A 13 17.72 -31.58 10.62
N ALA A 14 16.98 -31.60 9.51
CA ALA A 14 16.84 -30.44 8.65
C ALA A 14 15.98 -29.38 9.37
N SER A 15 16.63 -28.39 9.98
CA SER A 15 15.93 -27.21 10.50
C SER A 15 15.43 -26.37 9.32
N ALA A 16 14.14 -26.46 9.04
CA ALA A 16 13.48 -25.57 8.10
C ALA A 16 13.52 -24.13 8.67
N LEU A 17 14.36 -23.28 8.08
CA LEU A 17 14.35 -21.85 8.37
C LEU A 17 13.02 -21.27 7.86
N ILE A 18 12.09 -21.06 8.78
CA ILE A 18 10.88 -20.28 8.52
C ILE A 18 11.35 -18.83 8.35
N THR A 19 11.52 -18.39 7.12
CA THR A 19 11.72 -16.97 6.83
C THR A 19 10.43 -16.24 7.22
N PRO A 20 10.47 -15.28 8.17
CA PRO A 20 9.30 -14.46 8.44
C PRO A 20 8.94 -13.76 7.14
N GLY A 21 7.65 -13.88 6.72
CA GLY A 21 7.14 -13.27 5.52
C GLY A 21 7.51 -11.79 5.48
N GLY A 22 8.39 -11.41 4.56
CA GLY A 22 8.91 -10.06 4.46
C GLY A 22 7.76 -9.10 4.23
N ALA A 23 7.59 -8.12 5.12
CA ALA A 23 6.75 -6.98 4.85
C ALA A 23 7.28 -6.31 3.58
N TRP A 24 6.44 -6.26 2.54
CA TRP A 24 6.79 -5.60 1.27
C TRP A 24 7.08 -4.13 1.55
N PRO A 25 8.27 -3.60 1.18
CA PRO A 25 8.55 -2.18 1.34
C PRO A 25 7.49 -1.36 0.60
N GLN A 26 7.03 -0.26 1.19
CA GLN A 26 6.03 0.60 0.54
C GLN A 26 6.53 1.19 -0.79
N SER A 27 7.84 1.39 -0.91
CA SER A 27 8.52 1.83 -2.13
C SER A 27 8.30 0.92 -3.34
N ASP A 28 7.93 -0.36 -3.12
CA ASP A 28 7.77 -1.35 -4.19
C ASP A 28 6.36 -1.40 -4.77
N TRP A 29 5.43 -0.58 -4.27
CA TRP A 29 4.10 -0.51 -4.85
C TRP A 29 4.07 0.37 -6.10
N LYS A 30 4.44 -0.22 -7.20
CA LYS A 30 4.42 0.44 -8.52
C LYS A 30 3.11 0.12 -9.23
N ALA A 31 2.48 1.16 -9.77
CA ALA A 31 1.41 0.99 -10.72
C ALA A 31 1.97 0.47 -12.06
N PRO A 32 1.18 -0.22 -12.89
CA PRO A 32 1.63 -0.66 -14.22
C PRO A 32 1.94 0.55 -15.12
N ALA A 33 2.75 0.31 -16.15
CA ALA A 33 3.30 1.39 -16.99
C ALA A 33 2.22 2.23 -17.69
N ASP A 34 1.11 1.61 -18.07
CA ASP A 34 -0.03 2.29 -18.70
C ASP A 34 -0.75 3.26 -17.76
N ALA A 35 -0.75 2.98 -16.46
CA ALA A 35 -1.31 3.91 -15.47
C ALA A 35 -0.61 5.27 -15.49
N LYS A 36 0.69 5.33 -15.79
CA LYS A 36 1.44 6.61 -15.88
C LYS A 36 0.91 7.55 -16.95
N THR A 37 0.33 6.99 -17.99
CA THR A 37 -0.17 7.76 -19.14
C THR A 37 -1.58 8.29 -18.95
N LEU A 38 -2.30 7.79 -17.93
CA LEU A 38 -3.66 8.24 -17.63
C LEU A 38 -3.65 9.72 -17.26
N LYS A 39 -4.51 10.48 -17.93
CA LYS A 39 -4.69 11.91 -17.66
C LYS A 39 -5.90 12.11 -16.78
N ASN A 40 -5.76 12.95 -15.76
CA ASN A 40 -6.87 13.31 -14.90
C ASN A 40 -7.86 14.22 -15.68
N PRO A 41 -9.09 13.76 -15.95
CA PRO A 41 -10.07 14.56 -16.67
C PRO A 41 -10.82 15.54 -15.78
N VAL A 42 -10.62 15.47 -14.45
CA VAL A 42 -11.43 16.18 -13.46
C VAL A 42 -10.69 17.42 -12.94
N LYS A 43 -11.40 18.55 -12.87
CA LYS A 43 -10.89 19.79 -12.26
C LYS A 43 -11.38 19.91 -10.82
N GLY A 44 -10.48 20.43 -9.94
CA GLY A 44 -10.80 20.70 -8.53
C GLY A 44 -10.99 19.43 -7.69
N ILE A 45 -11.26 19.64 -6.42
CA ILE A 45 -11.37 18.57 -5.42
C ILE A 45 -12.80 18.08 -5.20
N GLY A 46 -13.82 18.80 -5.69
CA GLY A 46 -15.24 18.45 -5.51
C GLY A 46 -15.55 17.96 -4.09
N ASP A 47 -16.15 16.78 -3.98
CA ASP A 47 -16.52 16.13 -2.72
C ASP A 47 -15.41 15.25 -2.12
N ALA A 48 -14.15 15.39 -2.56
CA ALA A 48 -13.04 14.55 -2.11
C ALA A 48 -12.88 14.54 -0.58
N LYS A 49 -13.06 15.68 0.09
CA LYS A 49 -12.91 15.76 1.56
C LYS A 49 -13.89 14.85 2.29
N ASN A 50 -15.14 14.80 1.84
CA ASN A 50 -16.16 13.93 2.42
C ASN A 50 -15.85 12.45 2.12
N ALA A 51 -15.49 12.13 0.87
CA ALA A 51 -15.07 10.78 0.50
C ALA A 51 -13.86 10.31 1.32
N ILE A 52 -12.87 11.17 1.55
CA ILE A 52 -11.70 10.88 2.37
C ILE A 52 -12.10 10.64 3.83
N ALA A 53 -12.94 11.50 4.40
CA ALA A 53 -13.39 11.38 5.78
C ALA A 53 -14.13 10.05 6.04
N THR A 54 -14.95 9.61 5.09
CA THR A 54 -15.76 8.39 5.23
C THR A 54 -15.02 7.11 4.86
N SER A 55 -14.05 7.17 3.95
CA SER A 55 -13.46 5.98 3.34
C SER A 55 -11.96 5.81 3.60
N CYS A 56 -11.22 6.88 3.87
CA CYS A 56 -9.77 6.84 3.89
C CYS A 56 -9.18 7.22 5.26
N ALA A 57 -9.84 8.13 5.99
CA ALA A 57 -9.28 8.78 7.17
C ALA A 57 -8.99 7.82 8.33
N ALA A 58 -9.72 6.70 8.43
CA ALA A 58 -9.45 5.70 9.47
C ALA A 58 -7.99 5.21 9.44
N CYS A 59 -7.41 5.08 8.25
CA CYS A 59 -6.03 4.65 8.04
C CYS A 59 -5.09 5.83 7.75
N HIS A 60 -5.48 6.72 6.82
CA HIS A 60 -4.61 7.80 6.33
C HIS A 60 -4.63 9.07 7.17
N GLY A 61 -5.57 9.19 8.14
CA GLY A 61 -5.80 10.42 8.88
C GLY A 61 -6.58 11.45 8.08
N ALA A 62 -7.21 12.42 8.76
CA ALA A 62 -8.02 13.46 8.12
C ALA A 62 -7.20 14.38 7.19
N SER A 63 -5.91 14.54 7.46
CA SER A 63 -4.95 15.33 6.68
C SER A 63 -4.06 14.49 5.76
N GLY A 64 -4.28 13.17 5.68
CA GLY A 64 -3.52 12.28 4.81
C GLY A 64 -2.08 12.00 5.26
N ARG A 65 -1.78 12.16 6.55
CA ARG A 65 -0.42 11.94 7.09
C ARG A 65 -0.07 10.49 7.40
N GLY A 66 -1.00 9.56 7.18
CA GLY A 66 -0.82 8.15 7.56
C GLY A 66 -0.97 7.92 9.07
N ASP A 67 -1.61 8.83 9.77
CA ASP A 67 -1.78 8.89 11.22
C ASP A 67 -3.22 8.59 11.68
N GLY A 68 -4.02 7.94 10.83
CA GLY A 68 -5.36 7.51 11.21
C GLY A 68 -5.36 6.52 12.37
N VAL A 69 -6.48 6.42 13.08
CA VAL A 69 -6.60 5.58 14.29
C VAL A 69 -6.24 4.11 14.05
N ALA A 70 -6.44 3.61 12.84
CA ALA A 70 -6.09 2.24 12.47
C ALA A 70 -4.62 2.08 12.04
N SER A 71 -3.88 3.17 11.80
CA SER A 71 -2.54 3.12 11.22
C SER A 71 -1.51 2.37 12.07
N ALA A 72 -1.67 2.41 13.40
CA ALA A 72 -0.76 1.74 14.33
C ALA A 72 -0.76 0.21 14.18
N ALA A 73 -1.87 -0.37 13.72
CA ALA A 73 -2.03 -1.82 13.52
C ALA A 73 -1.63 -2.28 12.10
N LEU A 74 -1.27 -1.34 11.21
CA LEU A 74 -1.01 -1.66 9.80
C LEU A 74 0.49 -1.79 9.52
N GLN A 75 0.84 -2.83 8.74
CA GLN A 75 2.19 -3.04 8.21
C GLN A 75 2.07 -3.39 6.71
N PRO A 76 2.67 -2.58 5.85
CA PRO A 76 3.32 -1.29 6.14
C PRO A 76 2.31 -0.21 6.57
N LYS A 77 2.77 0.81 7.29
CA LYS A 77 1.92 1.95 7.64
C LYS A 77 1.46 2.72 6.40
N PRO A 78 0.26 3.35 6.44
CA PRO A 78 -0.18 4.22 5.36
C PRO A 78 0.84 5.35 5.10
N MET A 79 1.06 5.67 3.82
CA MET A 79 1.98 6.75 3.45
C MET A 79 1.41 8.12 3.81
N ASP A 80 2.30 9.05 4.18
CA ASP A 80 2.00 10.48 4.21
C ASP A 80 1.83 10.97 2.76
N TRP A 81 0.65 11.45 2.42
CA TRP A 81 0.32 11.94 1.08
C TRP A 81 1.12 13.18 0.67
N SER A 82 1.65 13.95 1.64
CA SER A 82 2.53 15.09 1.35
C SER A 82 3.98 14.69 1.07
N SER A 83 4.35 13.42 1.28
CA SER A 83 5.71 12.94 1.12
C SER A 83 6.19 12.99 -0.33
N PRO A 84 7.50 13.20 -0.57
CA PRO A 84 8.07 13.15 -1.92
C PRO A 84 7.78 11.81 -2.64
N ALA A 85 7.74 10.70 -1.91
CA ALA A 85 7.45 9.38 -2.47
C ALA A 85 6.05 9.32 -3.10
N VAL A 86 5.02 9.88 -2.44
CA VAL A 86 3.67 9.94 -3.00
C VAL A 86 3.54 11.02 -4.06
N GLN A 87 4.17 12.18 -3.85
CA GLN A 87 4.06 13.31 -4.76
C GLN A 87 4.84 13.13 -6.08
N SER A 88 5.75 12.15 -6.16
CA SER A 88 6.45 11.77 -7.40
C SER A 88 5.65 10.83 -8.30
N ASP A 89 4.64 10.12 -7.77
CA ASP A 89 3.73 9.35 -8.59
C ASP A 89 2.96 10.27 -9.55
N THR A 90 2.65 9.81 -10.74
CA THR A 90 1.75 10.54 -11.65
C THR A 90 0.31 10.47 -11.13
N ASP A 91 -0.56 11.36 -11.62
CA ASP A 91 -2.00 11.32 -11.26
C ASP A 91 -2.63 9.99 -11.59
N GLY A 92 -2.25 9.41 -12.74
CA GLY A 92 -2.73 8.09 -13.16
C GLY A 92 -2.25 6.96 -12.24
N GLU A 93 -1.02 7.02 -11.74
CA GLU A 93 -0.51 6.04 -10.78
C GLU A 93 -1.26 6.13 -9.45
N LEU A 94 -1.51 7.34 -8.95
CA LEU A 94 -2.32 7.53 -7.74
C LEU A 94 -3.76 7.04 -7.93
N PHE A 95 -4.38 7.37 -9.05
CA PHE A 95 -5.72 6.90 -9.41
C PHE A 95 -5.78 5.38 -9.48
N TRP A 96 -4.78 4.73 -10.11
CA TRP A 96 -4.69 3.29 -10.19
C TRP A 96 -4.55 2.65 -8.80
N LYS A 97 -3.69 3.20 -7.94
CA LYS A 97 -3.48 2.72 -6.57
C LYS A 97 -4.77 2.81 -5.75
N ILE A 98 -5.49 3.92 -5.81
CA ILE A 98 -6.79 4.08 -5.15
C ILE A 98 -7.79 3.06 -5.69
N THR A 99 -7.84 2.89 -7.00
CA THR A 99 -8.80 2.00 -7.66
C THR A 99 -8.58 0.53 -7.29
N ASN A 100 -7.33 0.09 -7.21
CA ASN A 100 -7.01 -1.34 -7.08
C ASN A 100 -6.64 -1.76 -5.66
N GLY A 101 -6.22 -0.84 -4.80
CA GLY A 101 -5.78 -1.16 -3.45
C GLY A 101 -4.55 -2.07 -3.42
N ARG A 102 -4.06 -2.38 -2.23
CA ARG A 102 -3.01 -3.38 -1.99
C ARG A 102 -2.95 -3.74 -0.50
N GLY A 103 -2.88 -5.02 -0.19
CA GLY A 103 -2.77 -5.50 1.19
C GLY A 103 -3.92 -4.99 2.05
N ALA A 104 -3.62 -4.25 3.11
CA ALA A 104 -4.63 -3.66 3.99
C ALA A 104 -5.40 -2.49 3.36
N MET A 105 -4.90 -1.88 2.30
CA MET A 105 -5.63 -0.83 1.57
C MET A 105 -6.63 -1.47 0.60
N PRO A 106 -7.96 -1.32 0.83
CA PRO A 106 -8.95 -1.92 -0.05
C PRO A 106 -8.97 -1.24 -1.44
N ALA A 107 -9.50 -1.97 -2.42
CA ALA A 107 -9.80 -1.41 -3.74
C ALA A 107 -11.05 -0.52 -3.64
N TRP A 108 -10.97 0.70 -4.15
CA TRP A 108 -12.07 1.69 -4.07
C TRP A 108 -12.84 1.82 -5.40
N ARG A 109 -13.02 0.71 -6.11
CA ARG A 109 -13.76 0.67 -7.39
C ARG A 109 -15.23 1.04 -7.25
N GLN A 110 -15.82 0.86 -6.06
CA GLN A 110 -17.20 1.23 -5.76
C GLN A 110 -17.41 2.75 -5.67
N LEU A 111 -16.35 3.54 -5.45
CA LEU A 111 -16.45 4.99 -5.56
C LEU A 111 -16.57 5.39 -7.04
N PRO A 112 -17.42 6.37 -7.38
CA PRO A 112 -17.46 6.94 -8.72
C PRO A 112 -16.07 7.32 -9.24
N GLU A 113 -15.83 7.12 -10.54
CA GLU A 113 -14.54 7.44 -11.13
C GLU A 113 -14.15 8.91 -10.91
N THR A 114 -15.10 9.81 -11.12
CA THR A 114 -14.91 11.25 -10.87
C THR A 114 -14.46 11.51 -9.42
N GLN A 115 -15.05 10.83 -8.45
CA GLN A 115 -14.70 11.02 -7.04
C GLN A 115 -13.28 10.51 -6.74
N ARG A 116 -12.85 9.40 -7.34
CA ARG A 116 -11.46 8.92 -7.22
C ARG A 116 -10.45 9.91 -7.81
N TRP A 117 -10.76 10.54 -8.93
CA TRP A 117 -9.95 11.62 -9.50
C TRP A 117 -9.94 12.88 -8.62
N GLN A 118 -11.05 13.23 -8.00
CA GLN A 118 -11.13 14.33 -7.04
C GLN A 118 -10.25 14.06 -5.80
N ILE A 119 -10.16 12.80 -5.34
CA ILE A 119 -9.24 12.41 -4.28
C ILE A 119 -7.77 12.60 -4.73
N VAL A 120 -7.42 12.26 -5.95
CA VAL A 120 -6.08 12.55 -6.51
C VAL A 120 -5.81 14.05 -6.48
N ASN A 121 -6.76 14.88 -6.92
CA ASN A 121 -6.62 16.34 -6.87
C ASN A 121 -6.41 16.85 -5.44
N TYR A 122 -7.13 16.30 -4.46
CA TYR A 122 -6.92 16.64 -3.05
C TYR A 122 -5.50 16.28 -2.59
N ILE A 123 -5.01 15.08 -2.90
CA ILE A 123 -3.64 14.65 -2.58
C ILE A 123 -2.62 15.66 -3.14
N ARG A 124 -2.83 16.19 -4.34
CA ARG A 124 -1.95 17.20 -4.94
C ARG A 124 -1.95 18.54 -4.18
N THR A 125 -3.05 18.90 -3.53
CA THR A 125 -3.07 20.11 -2.69
C THR A 125 -2.17 20.00 -1.46
N LEU A 126 -1.75 18.80 -1.07
CA LEU A 126 -0.91 18.55 0.11
C LEU A 126 0.60 18.64 -0.20
N LYS A 127 0.98 18.83 -1.46
CA LYS A 127 2.38 19.01 -1.85
C LYS A 127 2.96 20.23 -1.15
N LYS A 128 4.08 20.03 -0.47
CA LYS A 128 4.86 21.08 0.20
C LYS A 128 5.90 21.68 -0.74
#